data_d93c71e07ca440f157466d44a127c285
#
_entry.id   d93c71e07ca440f157466d44a127c285
#
_cell.length_a   1.000
_cell.length_b   1.000
_cell.length_c   1.000
_cell.angle_alpha   90.00
_cell.angle_beta   90.00
_cell.angle_gamma   90.00
#
_symmetry.space_group_name_H-M   'P 1'
#
loop_
_entity.id
_entity.type
_entity.pdbx_description
1 polymer ?
#
loop_
_entity_poly.entity_id
_entity_poly.type
_entity_poly.pdbx_seq_one_letter_code
_entity_poly.pdbx_strand_id
1 'polypeptide(L)'
;MKFTLIAAVAAFVAPIAAGPAASAPAEAFAMQKRATISIPTSKGSVTYKKAQTVSGTFDGGLKTYGRGVSCTGQAEGGDADAVFIIKNGGTLKNAIIGKDQIEGVHCEGSCTIENVWWVDVCEDALSLKGDGNALVKGGGAQSASDKVVQHNGKGTVTIDGFQVSDFGKLYRACGNCKNSVSRSVVIKNVKAYSGKLLAGINPNFGGTATISSTCASSVKAICEEFKGTTPGNEPKSVSKGPSSYCKYTASAIKSC
;
A
#
# COMPACT_ATOMS: atom_id res chain seq x y z
N MET A 1 33.69 19.50 81.44
CA MET A 1 34.25 18.15 81.14
C MET A 1 33.11 17.27 80.66
N LYS A 2 33.00 16.99 79.37
CA LYS A 2 32.04 16.07 78.82
C LYS A 2 32.82 15.02 78.07
N PHE A 3 32.73 13.79 78.52
CA PHE A 3 33.31 12.62 77.86
C PHE A 3 32.36 12.12 76.82
N THR A 4 32.84 12.00 75.61
CA THR A 4 32.09 11.44 74.50
C THR A 4 32.56 10.00 74.30
N LEU A 5 31.65 9.05 74.46
CA LEU A 5 31.87 7.62 74.22
C LEU A 5 31.75 7.34 72.69
N ILE A 6 32.81 6.80 72.13
CA ILE A 6 32.80 6.32 70.75
C ILE A 6 32.47 4.83 70.76
N ALA A 7 31.33 4.45 70.23
CA ALA A 7 30.93 3.04 69.98
C ALA A 7 31.46 2.58 68.63
N ALA A 8 32.31 1.56 68.62
CA ALA A 8 32.79 0.93 67.39
C ALA A 8 31.77 -0.14 66.95
N VAL A 9 31.23 0.02 65.79
CA VAL A 9 30.36 -0.97 65.12
C VAL A 9 31.25 -1.88 64.27
N ALA A 10 31.37 -3.16 64.63
CA ALA A 10 32.04 -4.13 63.82
C ALA A 10 31.05 -4.68 62.75
N ALA A 11 31.34 -4.39 61.47
CA ALA A 11 30.59 -4.93 60.36
C ALA A 11 31.09 -6.33 59.99
N PHE A 12 30.23 -7.31 60.19
CA PHE A 12 30.45 -8.68 59.68
C PHE A 12 30.14 -8.70 58.17
N VAL A 13 31.14 -8.91 57.33
CA VAL A 13 30.99 -9.17 55.91
C VAL A 13 30.84 -10.67 55.70
N ALA A 14 29.65 -11.13 55.36
CA ALA A 14 29.42 -12.51 54.93
C ALA A 14 29.80 -12.68 53.45
N PRO A 15 30.47 -13.74 53.04
CA PRO A 15 30.73 -13.98 51.61
C PRO A 15 29.48 -14.41 50.89
N ILE A 16 29.06 -13.66 49.89
CA ILE A 16 27.99 -14.04 48.95
C ILE A 16 28.60 -15.03 47.94
N ALA A 17 28.21 -16.27 48.04
CA ALA A 17 28.54 -17.26 47.00
C ALA A 17 27.75 -16.95 45.73
N ALA A 18 28.45 -16.53 44.68
CA ALA A 18 27.86 -16.40 43.36
C ALA A 18 27.55 -17.78 42.78
N GLY A 19 26.27 -18.14 42.75
CA GLY A 19 25.79 -19.29 42.01
C GLY A 19 25.91 -19.04 40.49
N PRO A 20 26.08 -20.11 39.68
CA PRO A 20 26.16 -19.96 38.23
C PRO A 20 24.86 -19.34 37.69
N ALA A 21 25.01 -18.21 36.96
CA ALA A 21 23.90 -17.58 36.26
C ALA A 21 23.37 -18.56 35.20
N ALA A 22 22.12 -19.02 35.40
CA ALA A 22 21.42 -19.76 34.37
C ALA A 22 21.25 -18.84 33.15
N SER A 23 21.94 -19.17 32.06
CA SER A 23 21.71 -18.56 30.77
C SER A 23 20.27 -18.82 30.33
N ALA A 24 19.44 -17.79 30.27
CA ALA A 24 18.13 -17.87 29.66
C ALA A 24 18.28 -18.40 28.21
N PRO A 25 17.43 -19.34 27.76
CA PRO A 25 17.48 -19.78 26.38
C PRO A 25 17.24 -18.56 25.49
N ALA A 26 18.15 -18.33 24.55
CA ALA A 26 17.96 -17.36 23.47
C ALA A 26 16.71 -17.80 22.71
N GLU A 27 15.61 -17.10 22.92
CA GLU A 27 14.42 -17.27 22.08
C GLU A 27 14.87 -16.98 20.65
N ALA A 28 14.96 -18.01 19.84
CA ALA A 28 15.15 -17.90 18.42
C ALA A 28 13.93 -17.17 17.88
N PHE A 29 14.07 -15.85 17.62
CA PHE A 29 13.09 -15.12 16.83
C PHE A 29 13.02 -15.81 15.46
N ALA A 30 12.05 -16.71 15.31
CA ALA A 30 11.71 -17.26 14.02
C ALA A 30 11.37 -16.06 13.14
N MET A 31 12.25 -15.72 12.20
CA MET A 31 11.97 -14.75 11.17
C MET A 31 10.74 -15.25 10.43
N GLN A 32 9.57 -14.69 10.79
CA GLN A 32 8.32 -14.98 10.13
C GLN A 32 8.50 -14.57 8.67
N LYS A 33 8.62 -15.58 7.79
CA LYS A 33 8.79 -15.35 6.35
C LYS A 33 7.64 -14.44 5.91
N ARG A 34 7.97 -13.21 5.49
CA ARG A 34 6.96 -12.27 4.97
C ARG A 34 6.21 -12.99 3.87
N ALA A 35 4.89 -13.04 3.98
CA ALA A 35 4.06 -13.59 2.92
C ALA A 35 4.28 -12.73 1.67
N THR A 36 4.77 -13.35 0.62
CA THR A 36 5.02 -12.71 -0.67
C THR A 36 3.94 -13.12 -1.64
N ILE A 37 3.56 -12.22 -2.53
CA ILE A 37 2.66 -12.55 -3.64
C ILE A 37 3.42 -13.31 -4.71
N SER A 38 2.71 -14.15 -5.49
CA SER A 38 3.31 -14.92 -6.59
C SER A 38 3.21 -14.13 -7.89
N ILE A 39 4.24 -13.34 -8.19
CA ILE A 39 4.35 -12.64 -9.47
C ILE A 39 4.72 -13.65 -10.56
N PRO A 40 4.04 -13.66 -11.73
CA PRO A 40 4.36 -14.56 -12.82
C PRO A 40 5.80 -14.38 -13.33
N THR A 41 6.38 -15.44 -13.85
CA THR A 41 7.68 -15.37 -14.53
C THR A 41 7.56 -14.50 -15.78
N SER A 42 8.46 -13.53 -15.89
CA SER A 42 8.52 -12.64 -17.06
C SER A 42 8.91 -13.40 -18.33
N LYS A 43 8.22 -13.10 -19.44
CA LYS A 43 8.50 -13.64 -20.76
C LYS A 43 9.43 -12.74 -21.60
N GLY A 44 10.19 -11.86 -20.97
CA GLY A 44 11.11 -10.93 -21.60
C GLY A 44 10.98 -9.53 -21.02
N SER A 45 11.80 -8.60 -21.48
CA SER A 45 11.84 -7.23 -20.95
C SER A 45 11.78 -6.20 -22.06
N VAL A 46 11.13 -5.07 -21.78
CA VAL A 46 11.01 -3.92 -22.69
C VAL A 46 11.27 -2.66 -21.88
N THR A 47 12.22 -1.85 -22.33
CA THR A 47 12.52 -0.55 -21.72
C THR A 47 12.05 0.57 -22.63
N TYR A 48 11.11 1.38 -22.16
CA TYR A 48 10.60 2.52 -22.89
C TYR A 48 11.38 3.79 -22.58
N LYS A 49 11.77 4.55 -23.60
CA LYS A 49 12.43 5.85 -23.43
C LYS A 49 11.45 6.96 -23.00
N LYS A 50 10.15 6.78 -23.27
CA LYS A 50 9.05 7.66 -22.86
C LYS A 50 7.83 6.82 -22.52
N ALA A 51 6.87 7.38 -21.79
CA ALA A 51 5.63 6.72 -21.45
C ALA A 51 4.93 6.15 -22.69
N GLN A 52 4.45 4.92 -22.61
CA GLN A 52 3.70 4.27 -23.68
C GLN A 52 2.22 4.59 -23.55
N THR A 53 1.66 5.29 -24.53
CA THR A 53 0.23 5.59 -24.58
C THR A 53 -0.58 4.44 -25.15
N VAL A 54 -1.69 4.09 -24.47
CA VAL A 54 -2.61 3.01 -24.84
C VAL A 54 -4.01 3.59 -25.03
N SER A 55 -4.52 3.61 -26.27
CA SER A 55 -5.87 4.11 -26.60
C SER A 55 -6.92 3.01 -26.80
N GLY A 56 -6.52 1.76 -26.85
CA GLY A 56 -7.38 0.57 -26.99
C GLY A 56 -6.92 -0.50 -26.01
N THR A 57 -6.76 -1.73 -26.49
CA THR A 57 -6.24 -2.83 -25.67
C THR A 57 -4.77 -3.07 -25.98
N PHE A 58 -3.95 -3.06 -24.93
CA PHE A 58 -2.55 -3.48 -24.97
C PHE A 58 -2.40 -4.78 -24.16
N ASP A 59 -1.99 -5.85 -24.83
CA ASP A 59 -1.63 -7.12 -24.19
C ASP A 59 -0.12 -7.21 -24.07
N GLY A 60 0.39 -7.13 -22.83
CA GLY A 60 1.82 -7.17 -22.55
C GLY A 60 2.47 -8.55 -22.64
N GLY A 61 1.70 -9.61 -22.85
CA GLY A 61 2.23 -10.96 -23.01
C GLY A 61 3.06 -11.46 -21.83
N LEU A 62 2.83 -10.93 -20.63
CA LEU A 62 3.61 -11.18 -19.41
C LEU A 62 5.10 -10.80 -19.55
N LYS A 63 5.44 -9.81 -20.37
CA LYS A 63 6.77 -9.22 -20.38
C LYS A 63 6.89 -8.17 -19.26
N THR A 64 8.12 -7.92 -18.84
CA THR A 64 8.44 -6.83 -17.90
C THR A 64 8.67 -5.53 -18.65
N TYR A 65 8.00 -4.47 -18.23
CA TYR A 65 8.06 -3.13 -18.79
C TYR A 65 8.63 -2.15 -17.77
N GLY A 66 9.54 -1.31 -18.18
CA GLY A 66 10.16 -0.28 -17.37
C GLY A 66 10.58 0.94 -18.18
N ARG A 67 11.20 1.89 -17.49
CA ARG A 67 11.73 3.14 -18.07
C ARG A 67 13.25 3.16 -18.11
N GLY A 68 13.91 2.19 -17.48
CA GLY A 68 15.36 2.13 -17.37
C GLY A 68 15.92 3.26 -16.48
N VAL A 69 15.15 3.71 -15.49
CA VAL A 69 15.52 4.75 -14.51
C VAL A 69 15.45 4.18 -13.10
N SER A 70 16.29 4.71 -12.21
CA SER A 70 16.23 4.34 -10.79
C SER A 70 15.06 5.03 -10.10
N CYS A 71 14.44 4.34 -9.14
CA CYS A 71 13.43 4.94 -8.27
C CYS A 71 14.02 6.13 -7.48
N THR A 72 13.33 7.25 -7.48
CA THR A 72 13.71 8.47 -6.76
C THR A 72 13.00 8.61 -5.40
N GLY A 73 12.33 7.53 -4.93
CA GLY A 73 11.54 7.52 -3.70
C GLY A 73 10.13 8.08 -3.92
N GLN A 74 9.61 8.81 -2.93
CA GLN A 74 8.24 9.34 -2.93
C GLN A 74 8.13 10.76 -3.50
N ALA A 75 9.05 11.16 -4.37
CA ALA A 75 8.91 12.41 -5.10
C ALA A 75 7.85 12.24 -6.19
N GLU A 76 6.82 13.10 -6.18
CA GLU A 76 5.75 13.11 -7.19
C GLU A 76 6.34 13.19 -8.60
N GLY A 77 5.99 12.21 -9.42
CA GLY A 77 6.28 12.19 -10.85
C GLY A 77 5.12 12.73 -11.69
N GLY A 78 5.36 12.87 -12.96
CA GLY A 78 4.35 13.30 -13.92
C GLY A 78 3.99 12.20 -14.92
N ASP A 79 3.12 12.54 -15.88
CA ASP A 79 2.74 11.60 -16.96
C ASP A 79 3.97 11.16 -17.79
N ALA A 80 4.98 12.03 -17.90
CA ALA A 80 6.22 11.70 -18.58
C ALA A 80 7.02 10.58 -17.90
N ASP A 81 6.82 10.36 -16.60
CA ASP A 81 7.53 9.38 -15.78
C ASP A 81 6.82 8.02 -15.73
N ALA A 82 5.57 7.95 -16.19
CA ALA A 82 4.79 6.72 -16.24
C ALA A 82 5.40 5.70 -17.23
N VAL A 83 5.22 4.41 -16.94
CA VAL A 83 5.52 3.34 -17.91
C VAL A 83 4.42 3.32 -18.98
N PHE A 84 3.16 3.32 -18.54
CA PHE A 84 1.99 3.37 -19.42
C PHE A 84 1.04 4.52 -19.07
N ILE A 85 0.47 5.13 -20.09
CA ILE A 85 -0.64 6.10 -19.99
C ILE A 85 -1.83 5.49 -20.71
N ILE A 86 -2.88 5.14 -19.96
CA ILE A 86 -4.09 4.53 -20.51
C ILE A 86 -5.12 5.62 -20.77
N LYS A 87 -5.46 5.81 -22.04
CA LYS A 87 -6.50 6.73 -22.45
C LYS A 87 -7.88 6.24 -22.04
N ASN A 88 -8.85 7.15 -21.98
CA ASN A 88 -10.22 6.84 -21.59
C ASN A 88 -10.78 5.64 -22.39
N GLY A 89 -11.26 4.62 -21.68
CA GLY A 89 -11.74 3.35 -22.22
C GLY A 89 -10.64 2.33 -22.55
N GLY A 90 -9.38 2.67 -22.37
CA GLY A 90 -8.25 1.79 -22.67
C GLY A 90 -8.10 0.63 -21.69
N THR A 91 -7.44 -0.44 -22.15
CA THR A 91 -7.16 -1.66 -21.39
C THR A 91 -5.68 -2.01 -21.45
N LEU A 92 -5.06 -2.19 -20.30
CA LEU A 92 -3.75 -2.81 -20.15
C LEU A 92 -3.92 -4.18 -19.53
N LYS A 93 -3.41 -5.22 -20.19
CA LYS A 93 -3.51 -6.58 -19.66
C LYS A 93 -2.23 -7.38 -19.80
N ASN A 94 -2.06 -8.38 -18.92
CA ASN A 94 -0.94 -9.33 -18.94
C ASN A 94 0.42 -8.63 -19.01
N ALA A 95 0.68 -7.66 -18.14
CA ALA A 95 1.94 -6.92 -18.10
C ALA A 95 2.59 -7.02 -16.71
N ILE A 96 3.90 -6.97 -16.67
CA ILE A 96 4.67 -6.84 -15.44
C ILE A 96 5.38 -5.48 -15.48
N ILE A 97 5.16 -4.65 -14.48
CA ILE A 97 5.86 -3.38 -14.33
C ILE A 97 7.12 -3.64 -13.48
N GLY A 98 8.27 -3.33 -14.05
CA GLY A 98 9.58 -3.53 -13.43
C GLY A 98 9.85 -2.50 -12.31
N LYS A 99 11.01 -2.62 -11.67
CA LYS A 99 11.46 -1.69 -10.62
C LYS A 99 12.12 -0.41 -11.16
N ASP A 100 12.47 -0.42 -12.45
CA ASP A 100 13.22 0.63 -13.14
C ASP A 100 12.30 1.72 -13.71
N GLN A 101 11.49 2.31 -12.82
CA GLN A 101 10.50 3.35 -13.14
C GLN A 101 10.26 4.25 -11.91
N ILE A 102 9.59 5.37 -12.10
CA ILE A 102 9.18 6.30 -11.03
C ILE A 102 7.66 6.18 -10.83
N GLU A 103 6.88 6.38 -11.91
CA GLU A 103 5.44 6.20 -11.95
C GLU A 103 5.08 4.92 -12.72
N GLY A 104 4.17 4.13 -12.18
CA GLY A 104 3.77 2.88 -12.82
C GLY A 104 2.85 3.10 -14.02
N VAL A 105 1.54 3.12 -13.77
CA VAL A 105 0.51 3.25 -14.80
C VAL A 105 -0.41 4.41 -14.48
N HIS A 106 -0.69 5.28 -15.46
CA HIS A 106 -1.66 6.36 -15.34
C HIS A 106 -2.90 6.07 -16.18
N CYS A 107 -4.10 6.28 -15.62
CA CYS A 107 -5.36 6.27 -16.37
C CYS A 107 -5.89 7.70 -16.49
N GLU A 108 -6.06 8.19 -17.72
CA GLU A 108 -6.58 9.54 -18.02
C GLU A 108 -8.13 9.60 -18.06
N GLY A 109 -8.80 8.52 -17.72
CA GLY A 109 -10.25 8.38 -17.69
C GLY A 109 -10.62 6.98 -17.23
N SER A 110 -11.76 6.46 -17.68
CA SER A 110 -12.11 5.07 -17.44
C SER A 110 -11.05 4.13 -18.01
N CYS A 111 -10.68 3.09 -17.28
CA CYS A 111 -9.66 2.14 -17.73
C CYS A 111 -9.89 0.74 -17.17
N THR A 112 -9.31 -0.26 -17.83
CA THR A 112 -9.25 -1.63 -17.34
C THR A 112 -7.80 -2.07 -17.21
N ILE A 113 -7.44 -2.56 -16.05
CA ILE A 113 -6.12 -3.11 -15.71
C ILE A 113 -6.33 -4.56 -15.33
N GLU A 114 -5.96 -5.50 -16.21
CA GLU A 114 -6.24 -6.92 -16.03
C GLU A 114 -4.95 -7.75 -15.99
N ASN A 115 -4.74 -8.49 -14.90
CA ASN A 115 -3.54 -9.32 -14.72
C ASN A 115 -2.24 -8.52 -14.92
N VAL A 116 -2.17 -7.34 -14.27
CA VAL A 116 -0.96 -6.49 -14.27
C VAL A 116 -0.28 -6.61 -12.91
N TRP A 117 1.04 -6.72 -12.93
CA TRP A 117 1.86 -6.98 -11.76
C TRP A 117 2.94 -5.91 -11.60
N TRP A 118 3.14 -5.40 -10.38
CA TRP A 118 4.21 -4.46 -10.03
C TRP A 118 5.19 -5.16 -9.10
N VAL A 119 6.42 -5.37 -9.57
CA VAL A 119 7.45 -6.10 -8.82
C VAL A 119 8.06 -5.28 -7.70
N ASP A 120 8.05 -3.96 -7.85
CA ASP A 120 8.58 -3.00 -6.87
C ASP A 120 8.00 -1.61 -7.19
N VAL A 121 7.08 -1.14 -6.36
CA VAL A 121 6.40 0.14 -6.58
C VAL A 121 7.29 1.27 -6.08
N CYS A 122 7.56 2.26 -6.94
CA CYS A 122 8.36 3.43 -6.54
C CYS A 122 7.47 4.50 -5.90
N GLU A 123 6.83 5.37 -6.67
CA GLU A 123 5.90 6.37 -6.12
C GLU A 123 4.50 5.73 -6.01
N ASP A 124 3.75 5.60 -7.10
CA ASP A 124 2.47 4.91 -7.15
C ASP A 124 2.46 3.79 -8.21
N ALA A 125 1.76 2.68 -7.93
CA ALA A 125 1.62 1.63 -8.94
C ALA A 125 0.64 2.04 -10.03
N LEU A 126 -0.53 2.57 -9.64
CA LEU A 126 -1.61 3.00 -10.53
C LEU A 126 -2.18 4.33 -10.05
N SER A 127 -2.11 5.36 -10.87
CA SER A 127 -2.70 6.68 -10.63
C SER A 127 -3.86 6.95 -11.57
N LEU A 128 -5.07 7.14 -11.02
CA LEU A 128 -6.27 7.48 -11.77
C LEU A 128 -6.37 9.00 -11.87
N LYS A 129 -5.83 9.57 -12.92
CA LYS A 129 -5.69 11.03 -13.10
C LYS A 129 -7.01 11.67 -13.58
N GLY A 130 -7.72 11.03 -14.51
CA GLY A 130 -8.95 11.56 -15.10
C GLY A 130 -10.23 10.99 -14.47
N ASP A 131 -11.36 11.65 -14.78
CA ASP A 131 -12.68 11.21 -14.35
C ASP A 131 -13.11 9.93 -15.08
N GLY A 132 -13.73 9.02 -14.36
CA GLY A 132 -14.23 7.75 -14.91
C GLY A 132 -14.14 6.60 -13.91
N ASN A 133 -14.65 5.45 -14.32
CA ASN A 133 -14.55 4.24 -13.51
C ASN A 133 -13.35 3.39 -13.95
N ALA A 134 -12.69 2.76 -13.00
CA ALA A 134 -11.59 1.86 -13.29
C ALA A 134 -11.88 0.46 -12.74
N LEU A 135 -11.47 -0.55 -13.53
CA LEU A 135 -11.48 -1.94 -13.11
C LEU A 135 -10.04 -2.47 -13.02
N VAL A 136 -9.64 -2.86 -11.82
CA VAL A 136 -8.39 -3.60 -11.58
C VAL A 136 -8.77 -5.04 -11.28
N LYS A 137 -8.46 -5.97 -12.19
CA LYS A 137 -8.87 -7.37 -12.11
C LYS A 137 -7.68 -8.31 -12.12
N GLY A 138 -7.52 -9.08 -11.05
CA GLY A 138 -6.34 -9.93 -10.87
C GLY A 138 -5.06 -9.12 -10.79
N GLY A 139 -3.92 -9.76 -10.96
CA GLY A 139 -2.63 -9.09 -10.82
C GLY A 139 -2.20 -8.88 -9.37
N GLY A 140 -1.21 -8.02 -9.18
CA GLY A 140 -0.73 -7.72 -7.83
C GLY A 140 0.40 -6.70 -7.78
N ALA A 141 0.68 -6.18 -6.59
CA ALA A 141 1.76 -5.23 -6.35
C ALA A 141 2.48 -5.53 -5.03
N GLN A 142 3.77 -5.23 -4.98
CA GLN A 142 4.54 -5.33 -3.74
C GLN A 142 5.50 -4.15 -3.57
N SER A 143 5.94 -3.97 -2.32
CA SER A 143 6.93 -2.96 -1.93
C SER A 143 6.49 -1.53 -2.24
N ALA A 144 5.20 -1.23 -2.06
CA ALA A 144 4.68 0.14 -2.18
C ALA A 144 4.84 0.87 -0.84
N SER A 145 5.85 1.71 -0.70
CA SER A 145 6.09 2.42 0.57
C SER A 145 4.95 3.37 0.94
N ASP A 146 4.25 3.94 -0.01
CA ASP A 146 3.06 4.76 0.19
C ASP A 146 1.81 4.13 -0.47
N LYS A 147 1.53 4.33 -1.76
CA LYS A 147 0.26 3.95 -2.37
C LYS A 147 0.43 2.92 -3.50
N VAL A 148 -0.52 1.99 -3.59
CA VAL A 148 -0.66 1.12 -4.76
C VAL A 148 -1.60 1.78 -5.77
N VAL A 149 -2.78 2.23 -5.34
CA VAL A 149 -3.77 2.90 -6.19
C VAL A 149 -4.07 4.29 -5.63
N GLN A 150 -3.66 5.31 -6.35
CA GLN A 150 -3.97 6.72 -6.11
C GLN A 150 -5.16 7.15 -6.98
N HIS A 151 -6.21 7.69 -6.39
CA HIS A 151 -7.42 8.08 -7.09
C HIS A 151 -7.62 9.59 -7.07
N ASN A 152 -7.32 10.27 -8.18
CA ASN A 152 -7.39 11.72 -8.32
C ASN A 152 -8.66 12.20 -9.05
N GLY A 153 -9.10 11.49 -10.08
CA GLY A 153 -10.34 11.79 -10.81
C GLY A 153 -11.60 11.42 -10.03
N LYS A 154 -12.76 11.83 -10.53
CA LYS A 154 -14.08 11.42 -10.01
C LYS A 154 -14.41 10.01 -10.51
N GLY A 155 -15.01 9.18 -9.68
CA GLY A 155 -15.53 7.87 -10.11
C GLY A 155 -15.41 6.78 -9.06
N THR A 156 -15.54 5.54 -9.52
CA THR A 156 -15.41 4.35 -8.69
C THR A 156 -14.32 3.43 -9.23
N VAL A 157 -13.41 3.02 -8.38
CA VAL A 157 -12.41 1.98 -8.66
C VAL A 157 -12.91 0.64 -8.13
N THR A 158 -12.97 -0.37 -8.99
CA THR A 158 -13.20 -1.75 -8.56
C THR A 158 -11.89 -2.52 -8.58
N ILE A 159 -11.48 -3.04 -7.43
CA ILE A 159 -10.29 -3.89 -7.27
C ILE A 159 -10.79 -5.30 -6.96
N ASP A 160 -10.63 -6.23 -7.90
CA ASP A 160 -11.17 -7.58 -7.83
C ASP A 160 -10.08 -8.64 -8.05
N GLY A 161 -9.90 -9.55 -7.10
CA GLY A 161 -8.95 -10.66 -7.21
C GLY A 161 -7.47 -10.25 -7.16
N PHE A 162 -7.16 -9.05 -6.67
CA PHE A 162 -5.81 -8.49 -6.61
C PHE A 162 -5.01 -9.03 -5.42
N GLN A 163 -3.70 -9.11 -5.56
CA GLN A 163 -2.79 -9.51 -4.49
C GLN A 163 -1.86 -8.35 -4.14
N VAL A 164 -1.66 -8.09 -2.86
CA VAL A 164 -0.76 -7.02 -2.44
C VAL A 164 0.06 -7.43 -1.22
N SER A 165 1.35 -7.08 -1.21
CA SER A 165 2.23 -7.31 -0.06
C SER A 165 3.20 -6.16 0.16
N ASP A 166 3.53 -5.90 1.43
CA ASP A 166 4.46 -4.85 1.83
C ASP A 166 4.06 -3.47 1.27
N PHE A 167 2.96 -2.91 1.80
CA PHE A 167 2.36 -1.70 1.24
C PHE A 167 1.95 -0.69 2.31
N GLY A 168 2.01 0.59 1.96
CA GLY A 168 1.46 1.67 2.75
C GLY A 168 -0.07 1.66 2.68
N LYS A 169 -0.63 1.92 1.49
CA LYS A 169 -2.07 1.92 1.24
C LYS A 169 -2.38 1.19 -0.06
N LEU A 170 -3.32 0.21 -0.05
CA LEU A 170 -3.77 -0.39 -1.31
C LEU A 170 -4.56 0.63 -2.15
N TYR A 171 -5.45 1.39 -1.51
CA TYR A 171 -6.22 2.43 -2.18
C TYR A 171 -6.22 3.72 -1.37
N ARG A 172 -6.03 4.85 -2.03
CA ARG A 172 -6.16 6.19 -1.44
C ARG A 172 -6.93 7.12 -2.38
N ALA A 173 -8.08 7.60 -1.92
CA ALA A 173 -8.77 8.71 -2.54
C ALA A 173 -8.01 10.01 -2.26
N CYS A 174 -7.73 10.81 -3.27
CA CYS A 174 -7.08 12.11 -3.07
C CYS A 174 -7.93 13.00 -2.17
N GLY A 175 -7.36 13.41 -1.07
CA GLY A 175 -8.04 14.23 -0.06
C GLY A 175 -7.68 15.71 -0.09
N ASN A 176 -6.71 16.11 -0.92
CA ASN A 176 -6.24 17.49 -1.08
C ASN A 176 -6.00 17.87 -2.56
N CYS A 177 -6.59 17.14 -3.49
CA CYS A 177 -6.59 17.51 -4.90
C CYS A 177 -7.36 18.82 -5.13
N LYS A 178 -7.02 19.52 -6.24
CA LYS A 178 -7.68 20.77 -6.66
C LYS A 178 -9.21 20.63 -6.71
N ASN A 179 -9.71 19.46 -7.16
CA ASN A 179 -11.14 19.19 -7.25
C ASN A 179 -11.60 18.27 -6.12
N SER A 180 -12.51 18.76 -5.28
CA SER A 180 -13.15 17.99 -4.21
C SER A 180 -14.33 17.20 -4.78
N VAL A 181 -14.06 16.06 -5.42
CA VAL A 181 -15.04 15.21 -6.08
C VAL A 181 -15.17 13.85 -5.39
N SER A 182 -16.31 13.18 -5.62
CA SER A 182 -16.54 11.84 -5.06
C SER A 182 -15.61 10.81 -5.69
N ARG A 183 -14.90 10.08 -4.83
CA ARG A 183 -13.98 8.98 -5.18
C ARG A 183 -14.32 7.79 -4.33
N SER A 184 -14.81 6.73 -4.94
CA SER A 184 -15.23 5.52 -4.24
C SER A 184 -14.42 4.31 -4.66
N VAL A 185 -14.37 3.30 -3.80
CA VAL A 185 -13.70 2.03 -4.11
C VAL A 185 -14.59 0.85 -3.74
N VAL A 186 -14.55 -0.18 -4.57
CA VAL A 186 -15.06 -1.52 -4.30
C VAL A 186 -13.87 -2.49 -4.27
N ILE A 187 -13.59 -3.10 -3.13
CA ILE A 187 -12.52 -4.06 -2.95
C ILE A 187 -13.15 -5.43 -2.68
N LYS A 188 -12.86 -6.41 -3.53
CA LYS A 188 -13.39 -7.76 -3.38
C LYS A 188 -12.39 -8.82 -3.84
N ASN A 189 -12.46 -9.99 -3.19
CA ASN A 189 -11.59 -11.12 -3.49
C ASN A 189 -10.08 -10.79 -3.40
N VAL A 190 -9.68 -9.79 -2.61
CA VAL A 190 -8.30 -9.34 -2.48
C VAL A 190 -7.55 -10.15 -1.43
N LYS A 191 -6.27 -10.41 -1.67
CA LYS A 191 -5.32 -10.98 -0.71
C LYS A 191 -4.30 -9.91 -0.34
N ALA A 192 -4.27 -9.50 0.93
CA ALA A 192 -3.42 -8.42 1.41
C ALA A 192 -2.50 -8.88 2.55
N TYR A 193 -1.21 -8.63 2.40
CA TYR A 193 -0.19 -9.05 3.35
C TYR A 193 0.72 -7.88 3.75
N SER A 194 0.97 -7.71 5.04
CA SER A 194 1.96 -6.75 5.56
C SER A 194 1.71 -5.30 5.07
N GLY A 195 0.54 -4.74 5.41
CA GLY A 195 0.15 -3.40 4.98
C GLY A 195 -0.22 -2.46 6.11
N LYS A 196 -0.24 -1.15 5.82
CA LYS A 196 -0.72 -0.15 6.79
C LYS A 196 -2.23 0.07 6.65
N LEU A 197 -2.76 0.21 5.43
CA LEU A 197 -4.16 0.56 5.18
C LEU A 197 -4.67 -0.07 3.88
N LEU A 198 -5.84 -0.73 3.92
CA LEU A 198 -6.43 -1.27 2.71
C LEU A 198 -7.16 -0.17 1.92
N ALA A 199 -8.05 0.61 2.55
CA ALA A 199 -8.79 1.69 1.89
C ALA A 199 -8.78 2.99 2.68
N GLY A 200 -8.32 4.09 2.09
CA GLY A 200 -8.40 5.44 2.61
C GLY A 200 -9.35 6.31 1.78
N ILE A 201 -10.41 6.81 2.39
CA ILE A 201 -11.49 7.56 1.71
C ILE A 201 -11.72 8.93 2.32
N ASN A 202 -12.44 9.80 1.60
CA ASN A 202 -12.83 11.13 2.09
C ASN A 202 -14.36 11.28 2.04
N PRO A 203 -15.09 10.95 3.13
CA PRO A 203 -16.54 11.03 3.18
C PRO A 203 -17.12 12.42 2.93
N ASN A 204 -16.43 13.46 3.39
CA ASN A 204 -16.85 14.85 3.15
C ASN A 204 -16.81 15.28 1.68
N PHE A 205 -16.18 14.49 0.81
CA PHE A 205 -16.23 14.63 -0.66
C PHE A 205 -17.17 13.59 -1.31
N GLY A 206 -17.95 12.85 -0.52
CA GLY A 206 -18.86 11.81 -1.00
C GLY A 206 -18.20 10.46 -1.30
N GLY A 207 -16.97 10.26 -0.88
CA GLY A 207 -16.23 9.01 -1.08
C GLY A 207 -16.71 7.88 -0.20
N THR A 208 -16.77 6.65 -0.73
CA THR A 208 -17.10 5.43 0.01
C THR A 208 -16.15 4.27 -0.32
N ALA A 209 -16.02 3.33 0.60
CA ALA A 209 -15.38 2.05 0.37
C ALA A 209 -16.34 0.91 0.67
N THR A 210 -16.48 -0.04 -0.26
CA THR A 210 -17.21 -1.30 -0.04
C THR A 210 -16.21 -2.45 -0.13
N ILE A 211 -16.10 -3.26 0.92
CA ILE A 211 -15.07 -4.30 1.00
C ILE A 211 -15.75 -5.63 1.33
N SER A 212 -15.45 -6.66 0.52
CA SER A 212 -16.05 -7.99 0.67
C SER A 212 -15.07 -9.10 0.26
N SER A 213 -15.29 -10.32 0.76
CA SER A 213 -14.56 -11.52 0.35
C SER A 213 -13.04 -11.32 0.30
N THR A 214 -12.49 -10.54 1.23
CA THR A 214 -11.09 -10.14 1.24
C THR A 214 -10.37 -10.83 2.39
N CYS A 215 -9.14 -11.28 2.18
CA CYS A 215 -8.31 -11.72 3.29
C CYS A 215 -7.16 -10.72 3.56
N ALA A 216 -6.84 -10.53 4.83
CA ALA A 216 -5.82 -9.61 5.27
C ALA A 216 -5.00 -10.20 6.41
N SER A 217 -3.69 -10.31 6.22
CA SER A 217 -2.74 -10.72 7.25
C SER A 217 -1.72 -9.63 7.51
N SER A 218 -1.55 -9.25 8.77
CA SER A 218 -0.64 -8.17 9.17
C SER A 218 -0.96 -6.82 8.48
N VAL A 219 -2.25 -6.51 8.27
CA VAL A 219 -2.74 -5.22 7.79
C VAL A 219 -3.28 -4.42 8.97
N LYS A 220 -2.75 -3.20 9.20
CA LYS A 220 -3.04 -2.43 10.42
C LYS A 220 -4.47 -1.87 10.45
N ALA A 221 -5.01 -1.47 9.29
CA ALA A 221 -6.37 -0.95 9.17
C ALA A 221 -7.00 -1.38 7.83
N ILE A 222 -8.29 -1.74 7.88
CA ILE A 222 -9.04 -2.15 6.68
C ILE A 222 -9.64 -0.94 5.97
N CYS A 223 -10.21 0.00 6.70
CA CYS A 223 -10.75 1.23 6.12
C CYS A 223 -10.53 2.39 7.08
N GLU A 224 -10.14 3.53 6.54
CA GLU A 224 -9.91 4.76 7.30
C GLU A 224 -10.52 5.94 6.56
N GLU A 225 -11.27 6.74 7.31
CA GLU A 225 -11.89 7.96 6.83
C GLU A 225 -10.98 9.15 7.12
N PHE A 226 -10.77 9.97 6.11
CA PHE A 226 -10.01 11.22 6.22
C PHE A 226 -10.92 12.41 5.89
N LYS A 227 -10.76 13.49 6.63
CA LYS A 227 -11.36 14.77 6.26
C LYS A 227 -10.56 15.38 5.13
N GLY A 228 -11.10 15.27 3.91
CA GLY A 228 -10.51 15.91 2.73
C GLY A 228 -10.50 17.45 2.91
N THR A 229 -9.50 18.10 2.28
CA THR A 229 -9.17 19.50 2.45
C THR A 229 -8.76 20.13 1.12
N THR A 230 -8.31 21.37 1.15
CA THR A 230 -7.79 22.10 -0.01
C THR A 230 -6.34 21.73 -0.31
N PRO A 231 -5.85 21.95 -1.55
CA PRO A 231 -4.43 21.77 -1.90
C PRO A 231 -3.48 22.47 -0.92
N GLY A 232 -2.32 21.84 -0.70
CA GLY A 232 -1.31 22.34 0.24
C GLY A 232 -1.55 21.98 1.71
N ASN A 233 -2.69 21.39 2.03
CA ASN A 233 -3.00 20.91 3.38
C ASN A 233 -3.11 19.38 3.40
N GLU A 234 -2.75 18.76 4.54
CA GLU A 234 -2.84 17.32 4.71
C GLU A 234 -4.22 16.88 5.24
N PRO A 235 -4.91 15.93 4.58
CA PRO A 235 -6.14 15.34 5.09
C PRO A 235 -5.93 14.65 6.44
N LYS A 236 -6.74 15.01 7.43
CA LYS A 236 -6.63 14.43 8.78
C LYS A 236 -7.48 13.16 8.90
N SER A 237 -6.94 12.12 9.55
CA SER A 237 -7.69 10.92 9.94
C SER A 237 -8.83 11.30 10.88
N VAL A 238 -10.02 10.77 10.62
CA VAL A 238 -11.25 11.04 11.40
C VAL A 238 -11.72 9.78 12.12
N SER A 239 -11.77 8.65 11.41
CA SER A 239 -12.21 7.38 11.98
C SER A 239 -11.55 6.20 11.28
N LYS A 240 -11.54 5.04 11.96
CA LYS A 240 -11.07 3.76 11.43
C LYS A 240 -12.10 2.68 11.73
N GLY A 241 -12.29 1.77 10.81
CA GLY A 241 -13.21 0.65 10.97
C GLY A 241 -14.48 0.79 10.15
N PRO A 242 -15.48 -0.10 10.37
CA PRO A 242 -16.75 -0.06 9.66
C PRO A 242 -17.57 1.18 9.98
N SER A 243 -18.21 1.74 8.96
CA SER A 243 -19.12 2.89 9.09
C SER A 243 -20.11 2.92 7.91
N SER A 244 -20.96 3.96 7.85
CA SER A 244 -21.82 4.22 6.68
C SER A 244 -21.02 4.50 5.39
N TYR A 245 -19.76 4.88 5.49
CA TYR A 245 -18.86 5.14 4.37
C TYR A 245 -17.85 4.03 4.16
N CYS A 246 -17.33 3.42 5.23
CA CYS A 246 -16.47 2.23 5.23
C CYS A 246 -17.35 0.97 5.37
N LYS A 247 -17.91 0.50 4.25
CA LYS A 247 -18.96 -0.54 4.22
C LYS A 247 -18.34 -1.94 4.15
N TYR A 248 -18.17 -2.57 5.31
CA TYR A 248 -17.78 -3.97 5.43
C TYR A 248 -18.20 -4.54 6.79
N THR A 249 -18.29 -5.86 6.89
CA THR A 249 -18.48 -6.57 8.16
C THR A 249 -17.18 -7.29 8.55
N ALA A 250 -17.01 -7.58 9.83
CA ALA A 250 -15.83 -8.32 10.29
C ALA A 250 -15.70 -9.69 9.59
N SER A 251 -16.82 -10.36 9.29
CA SER A 251 -16.87 -11.64 8.57
C SER A 251 -16.44 -11.54 7.10
N ALA A 252 -16.48 -10.35 6.50
CA ALA A 252 -16.02 -10.13 5.13
C ALA A 252 -14.48 -10.09 5.02
N ILE A 253 -13.79 -9.93 6.15
CA ILE A 253 -12.32 -9.87 6.24
C ILE A 253 -11.84 -11.12 6.96
N LYS A 254 -11.17 -12.00 6.24
CA LYS A 254 -10.59 -13.23 6.79
C LYS A 254 -9.08 -13.05 6.98
N SER A 255 -8.49 -13.86 7.84
CA SER A 255 -7.03 -14.02 7.83
C SER A 255 -6.63 -14.80 6.57
N CYS A 256 -5.62 -14.35 5.84
CA CYS A 256 -5.01 -15.18 4.82
C CYS A 256 -4.23 -16.33 5.51
#